data_babdbf271b75982096aedd4c9f943ad6
#
_entry.id   babdbf271b75982096aedd4c9f943ad6
#
_cell.length_a   1.000
_cell.length_b   1.000
_cell.length_c   1.000
_cell.angle_alpha   90.00
_cell.angle_beta   90.00
_cell.angle_gamma   90.00
#
_symmetry.space_group_name_H-M   'P 1'
#
loop_
_entity.id
_entity.type
_entity.pdbx_description
1 polymer ?
#
loop_
_entity_poly.entity_id
_entity_poly.type
_entity_poly.pdbx_seq_one_letter_code
_entity_poly.pdbx_strand_id
1 'polypeptide(L)'
;MPFFSVCSVVEQFVNSGNTVNLCGIDLSKAFDNTNHHPLFIKLMNRNIPVQLLSILENWLGNCWTCVRWDTSNSRFFQIKIGVRQGSVLSPYLFAVYLDDLVHHHSPGHGIRLILYADDILIIAPSVCELQRLLSICEKELEWLDMLINVKKSCCIRVGPRCDAVCANITTSSGLNLPWVNELRYLGIYIVQL
;
A
#
# COMPACT_ATOMS: atom_id res chain seq x y z
N MET A 1 -8.97 14.38 1.80
CA MET A 1 -9.31 13.06 1.22
C MET A 1 -8.23 12.68 0.22
N PRO A 2 -7.68 11.45 0.22
CA PRO A 2 -6.53 11.06 -0.65
C PRO A 2 -6.74 11.35 -2.13
N PHE A 3 -7.97 11.12 -2.61
CA PHE A 3 -8.36 11.37 -3.99
C PHE A 3 -8.10 12.81 -4.47
N PHE A 4 -8.55 13.82 -3.71
CA PHE A 4 -8.30 15.23 -4.06
C PHE A 4 -6.80 15.55 -4.11
N SER A 5 -6.01 14.91 -3.25
CA SER A 5 -4.56 15.07 -3.25
C SER A 5 -3.93 14.50 -4.52
N VAL A 6 -4.39 13.36 -5.03
CA VAL A 6 -3.90 12.77 -6.29
C VAL A 6 -4.21 13.68 -7.47
N CYS A 7 -5.49 14.07 -7.64
CA CYS A 7 -5.92 14.95 -8.73
C CYS A 7 -5.14 16.26 -8.73
N SER A 8 -5.06 16.92 -7.56
CA SER A 8 -4.36 18.19 -7.41
C SER A 8 -2.88 18.09 -7.79
N VAL A 9 -2.20 17.01 -7.40
CA VAL A 9 -0.79 16.80 -7.74
C VAL A 9 -0.62 16.54 -9.24
N VAL A 10 -1.43 15.66 -9.83
CA VAL A 10 -1.38 15.36 -11.27
C VAL A 10 -1.68 16.61 -12.09
N GLU A 11 -2.74 17.36 -11.75
CA GLU A 11 -3.10 18.61 -12.41
C GLU A 11 -1.98 19.66 -12.31
N GLN A 12 -1.33 19.77 -11.16
CA GLN A 12 -0.18 20.69 -10.99
C GLN A 12 0.95 20.37 -11.96
N PHE A 13 1.29 19.08 -12.13
CA PHE A 13 2.30 18.65 -13.11
C PHE A 13 1.89 18.95 -14.55
N VAL A 14 0.68 18.54 -14.93
CA VAL A 14 0.15 18.71 -16.30
C VAL A 14 0.02 20.18 -16.66
N ASN A 15 -0.55 21.02 -15.77
CA ASN A 15 -0.69 22.45 -15.98
C ASN A 15 0.65 23.18 -16.10
N SER A 16 1.71 22.64 -15.48
CA SER A 16 3.09 23.14 -15.61
C SER A 16 3.80 22.63 -16.87
N GLY A 17 3.12 21.91 -17.76
CA GLY A 17 3.69 21.31 -18.97
C GLY A 17 4.63 20.13 -18.70
N ASN A 18 4.58 19.56 -17.49
CA ASN A 18 5.42 18.44 -17.06
C ASN A 18 4.67 17.11 -17.18
N THR A 19 5.44 16.02 -17.34
CA THR A 19 4.93 14.66 -17.31
C THR A 19 5.18 14.07 -15.93
N VAL A 20 4.19 13.38 -15.38
CA VAL A 20 4.26 12.67 -14.10
C VAL A 20 4.10 11.17 -14.31
N ASN A 21 4.81 10.39 -13.52
CA ASN A 21 4.75 8.93 -13.53
C ASN A 21 4.10 8.46 -12.23
N LEU A 22 3.11 7.59 -12.34
CA LEU A 22 2.41 7.01 -11.20
C LEU A 22 2.60 5.49 -11.22
N CYS A 23 2.69 4.90 -10.04
CA CYS A 23 2.67 3.45 -9.86
C CYS A 23 1.63 3.10 -8.80
N GLY A 24 0.59 2.38 -9.22
CA GLY A 24 -0.38 1.79 -8.31
C GLY A 24 0.10 0.41 -7.88
N ILE A 25 0.20 0.21 -6.57
CA ILE A 25 0.63 -1.04 -5.95
C ILE A 25 -0.53 -1.64 -5.18
N ASP A 26 -0.88 -2.87 -5.50
CA ASP A 26 -1.83 -3.70 -4.77
C ASP A 26 -1.06 -4.67 -3.87
N LEU A 27 -1.47 -4.80 -2.61
CA LEU A 27 -0.85 -5.73 -1.68
C LEU A 27 -1.62 -7.05 -1.65
N SER A 28 -0.88 -8.17 -1.65
CA SER A 28 -1.48 -9.49 -1.60
C SER A 28 -2.03 -9.79 -0.21
N LYS A 29 -3.36 -9.88 -0.06
CA LYS A 29 -4.05 -10.25 1.20
C LYS A 29 -3.58 -9.42 2.39
N ALA A 30 -3.50 -8.10 2.23
CA ALA A 30 -2.88 -7.18 3.16
C ALA A 30 -3.36 -7.36 4.62
N PHE A 31 -4.67 -7.32 4.85
CA PHE A 31 -5.24 -7.50 6.20
C PHE A 31 -5.01 -8.89 6.78
N ASP A 32 -5.00 -9.93 5.93
CA ASP A 32 -4.82 -11.32 6.37
C ASP A 32 -3.35 -11.64 6.70
N ASN A 33 -2.40 -10.89 6.12
CA ASN A 33 -0.96 -11.09 6.28
C ASN A 33 -0.32 -10.14 7.32
N THR A 34 -1.10 -9.31 8.00
CA THR A 34 -0.57 -8.40 9.02
C THR A 34 0.08 -9.20 10.15
N ASN A 35 1.41 -9.14 10.27
CA ASN A 35 2.15 -9.81 11.33
C ASN A 35 2.01 -9.03 12.64
N HIS A 36 1.56 -9.72 13.70
CA HIS A 36 1.30 -9.07 14.98
C HIS A 36 2.60 -8.56 15.66
N HIS A 37 3.73 -9.24 15.47
CA HIS A 37 4.99 -8.84 16.11
C HIS A 37 5.48 -7.46 15.66
N PRO A 38 5.69 -7.17 14.37
CA PRO A 38 6.02 -5.81 13.92
C PRO A 38 4.94 -4.78 14.27
N LEU A 39 3.65 -5.17 14.24
CA LEU A 39 2.55 -4.29 14.64
C LEU A 39 2.72 -3.82 16.08
N PHE A 40 3.00 -4.73 17.03
CA PHE A 40 3.21 -4.37 18.43
C PHE A 40 4.46 -3.52 18.63
N ILE A 41 5.55 -3.77 17.92
CA ILE A 41 6.73 -2.90 17.94
C ILE A 41 6.35 -1.46 17.56
N LYS A 42 5.59 -1.30 16.47
CA LYS A 42 5.14 0.02 16.01
C LYS A 42 4.19 0.70 17.01
N LEU A 43 3.28 -0.03 17.62
CA LEU A 43 2.40 0.49 18.66
C LEU A 43 3.19 0.94 19.91
N MET A 44 4.21 0.19 20.32
CA MET A 44 5.10 0.57 21.41
C MET A 44 5.89 1.83 21.08
N ASN A 45 6.45 1.94 19.88
CA ASN A 45 7.17 3.12 19.42
C ASN A 45 6.28 4.39 19.40
N ARG A 46 4.97 4.23 19.32
CA ARG A 46 3.98 5.31 19.42
C ARG A 46 3.54 5.61 20.86
N ASN A 47 4.24 5.02 21.85
CA ASN A 47 3.94 5.21 23.26
C ASN A 47 2.50 4.83 23.66
N ILE A 48 1.92 3.83 23.01
CA ILE A 48 0.61 3.30 23.42
C ILE A 48 0.75 2.70 24.84
N PRO A 49 -0.15 3.04 25.80
CA PRO A 49 -0.07 2.54 27.15
C PRO A 49 -0.04 1.01 27.23
N VAL A 50 0.81 0.47 28.11
CA VAL A 50 1.00 -0.99 28.26
C VAL A 50 -0.31 -1.73 28.53
N GLN A 51 -1.23 -1.12 29.27
CA GLN A 51 -2.55 -1.69 29.54
C GLN A 51 -3.36 -1.91 28.27
N LEU A 52 -3.32 -0.96 27.33
CA LEU A 52 -3.99 -1.09 26.04
C LEU A 52 -3.27 -2.12 25.14
N LEU A 53 -1.93 -2.14 25.16
CA LEU A 53 -1.18 -3.17 24.42
C LEU A 53 -1.54 -4.58 24.91
N SER A 54 -1.64 -4.80 26.23
CA SER A 54 -2.03 -6.10 26.79
C SER A 54 -3.46 -6.49 26.39
N ILE A 55 -4.39 -5.53 26.34
CA ILE A 55 -5.77 -5.79 25.86
C ILE A 55 -5.76 -6.18 24.40
N LEU A 56 -5.01 -5.45 23.54
CA LEU A 56 -4.89 -5.74 22.13
C LEU A 56 -4.23 -7.10 21.87
N GLU A 57 -3.18 -7.44 22.63
CA GLU A 57 -2.49 -8.73 22.54
C GLU A 57 -3.45 -9.87 22.87
N ASN A 58 -4.18 -9.77 23.98
CA ASN A 58 -5.21 -10.75 24.35
C ASN A 58 -6.30 -10.84 23.28
N TRP A 59 -6.74 -9.72 22.74
CA TRP A 59 -7.79 -9.69 21.72
C TRP A 59 -7.33 -10.34 20.41
N LEU A 60 -6.15 -10.02 19.91
CA LEU A 60 -5.57 -10.62 18.70
C LEU A 60 -5.18 -12.09 18.93
N GLY A 61 -4.60 -12.40 20.10
CA GLY A 61 -4.16 -13.75 20.44
C GLY A 61 -5.32 -14.75 20.70
N ASN A 62 -6.52 -14.26 21.01
CA ASN A 62 -7.70 -15.10 21.25
C ASN A 62 -8.73 -15.06 20.12
N CYS A 63 -8.29 -14.76 18.90
CA CYS A 63 -9.16 -14.80 17.74
C CYS A 63 -9.34 -16.23 17.21
N TRP A 64 -10.55 -16.76 17.31
CA TRP A 64 -10.93 -18.05 16.77
C TRP A 64 -11.93 -17.91 15.64
N THR A 65 -11.82 -18.78 14.64
CA THR A 65 -12.72 -18.79 13.49
C THR A 65 -13.02 -20.22 13.05
N CYS A 66 -14.03 -20.38 12.20
CA CYS A 66 -14.31 -21.64 11.51
C CYS A 66 -14.71 -21.32 10.07
N VAL A 67 -14.57 -22.28 9.19
CA VAL A 67 -15.08 -22.20 7.82
C VAL A 67 -16.50 -22.74 7.80
N ARG A 68 -17.44 -21.93 7.29
CA ARG A 68 -18.81 -22.36 7.06
C ARG A 68 -18.96 -22.76 5.60
N TRP A 69 -19.47 -23.98 5.39
CA TRP A 69 -19.80 -24.50 4.08
C TRP A 69 -21.25 -24.98 4.11
N ASP A 70 -22.13 -24.27 3.46
CA ASP A 70 -23.56 -24.47 3.49
C ASP A 70 -24.12 -24.53 4.94
N THR A 71 -24.61 -25.68 5.38
CA THR A 71 -25.13 -25.92 6.72
C THR A 71 -24.10 -26.45 7.73
N SER A 72 -22.88 -26.76 7.26
CA SER A 72 -21.82 -27.39 8.06
C SER A 72 -20.74 -26.38 8.43
N ASN A 73 -20.19 -26.51 9.64
CA ASN A 73 -19.04 -25.72 10.09
C ASN A 73 -17.83 -26.64 10.30
N SER A 74 -16.63 -26.13 9.94
CA SER A 74 -15.38 -26.79 10.31
C SER A 74 -15.16 -26.74 11.83
N ARG A 75 -14.14 -27.44 12.32
CA ARG A 75 -13.62 -27.20 13.68
C ARG A 75 -13.10 -25.76 13.80
N PHE A 76 -13.23 -25.18 14.99
CA PHE A 76 -12.64 -23.88 15.29
C PHE A 76 -11.11 -23.97 15.25
N PHE A 77 -10.46 -22.94 14.67
CA PHE A 77 -9.02 -22.81 14.69
C PHE A 77 -8.65 -21.36 15.03
N GLN A 78 -7.48 -21.19 15.62
CA GLN A 78 -6.97 -19.89 16.06
C GLN A 78 -6.34 -19.14 14.88
N ILE A 79 -6.67 -17.85 14.74
CA ILE A 79 -6.01 -16.94 13.81
C ILE A 79 -4.76 -16.39 14.52
N LYS A 80 -3.59 -16.66 13.95
CA LYS A 80 -2.28 -16.24 14.51
C LYS A 80 -1.66 -15.06 13.79
N ILE A 81 -2.21 -14.66 12.66
CA ILE A 81 -1.73 -13.60 11.77
C ILE A 81 -2.94 -12.88 11.17
N GLY A 82 -2.75 -11.63 10.82
CA GLY A 82 -3.79 -10.80 10.22
C GLY A 82 -4.61 -10.01 11.22
N VAL A 83 -5.31 -9.01 10.70
CA VAL A 83 -6.30 -8.22 11.44
C VAL A 83 -7.69 -8.51 10.89
N ARG A 84 -8.68 -8.61 11.78
CA ARG A 84 -10.03 -9.04 11.43
C ARG A 84 -10.69 -8.06 10.45
N GLN A 85 -11.02 -8.51 9.25
CA GLN A 85 -11.81 -7.74 8.31
C GLN A 85 -13.19 -7.42 8.90
N GLY A 86 -13.64 -6.16 8.72
CA GLY A 86 -14.90 -5.66 9.29
C GLY A 86 -14.83 -5.22 10.77
N SER A 87 -13.70 -5.36 11.45
CA SER A 87 -13.49 -4.77 12.78
C SER A 87 -13.23 -3.26 12.67
N VAL A 88 -13.78 -2.50 13.60
CA VAL A 88 -13.57 -1.03 13.69
C VAL A 88 -12.10 -0.66 13.89
N LEU A 89 -11.32 -1.49 14.60
CA LEU A 89 -9.91 -1.24 14.89
C LEU A 89 -8.97 -1.67 13.76
N SER A 90 -9.34 -2.63 12.94
CA SER A 90 -8.44 -3.20 11.92
C SER A 90 -7.92 -2.17 10.92
N PRO A 91 -8.71 -1.23 10.39
CA PRO A 91 -8.18 -0.19 9.50
C PRO A 91 -7.15 0.72 10.19
N TYR A 92 -7.37 1.03 11.48
CA TYR A 92 -6.43 1.83 12.25
C TYR A 92 -5.12 1.07 12.51
N LEU A 93 -5.20 -0.20 12.95
CA LEU A 93 -4.03 -1.04 13.18
C LEU A 93 -3.23 -1.25 11.90
N PHE A 94 -3.92 -1.43 10.77
CA PHE A 94 -3.29 -1.56 9.47
C PHE A 94 -2.63 -0.24 9.01
N ALA A 95 -3.26 0.91 9.26
CA ALA A 95 -2.64 2.21 9.00
C ALA A 95 -1.36 2.41 9.81
N VAL A 96 -1.37 2.04 11.10
CA VAL A 96 -0.15 2.04 11.95
C VAL A 96 0.90 1.08 11.41
N TYR A 97 0.48 -0.07 10.90
CA TYR A 97 1.38 -1.08 10.35
C TYR A 97 2.15 -0.59 9.12
N LEU A 98 1.51 0.20 8.24
CA LEU A 98 2.12 0.74 7.02
C LEU A 98 2.71 2.16 7.18
N ASP A 99 2.57 2.82 8.33
CA ASP A 99 2.87 4.24 8.49
C ASP A 99 4.33 4.63 8.15
N ASP A 100 5.29 3.75 8.45
CA ASP A 100 6.71 4.02 8.20
C ASP A 100 7.02 4.15 6.70
N LEU A 101 6.20 3.53 5.82
CA LEU A 101 6.32 3.73 4.38
C LEU A 101 6.27 5.21 3.98
N VAL A 102 5.49 6.02 4.70
CA VAL A 102 5.37 7.46 4.40
C VAL A 102 6.55 8.26 4.96
N HIS A 103 7.11 7.84 6.09
CA HIS A 103 8.18 8.58 6.77
C HIS A 103 9.54 8.49 6.09
N HIS A 104 9.81 7.42 5.35
CA HIS A 104 11.07 7.26 4.61
C HIS A 104 11.18 8.09 3.33
N HIS A 105 10.18 8.93 3.06
CA HIS A 105 10.17 9.80 1.90
C HIS A 105 10.52 11.23 2.32
N SER A 106 11.73 11.65 2.00
CA SER A 106 12.04 13.09 2.01
C SER A 106 11.06 13.76 1.05
N PRO A 107 10.34 14.81 1.45
CA PRO A 107 9.49 15.58 0.57
C PRO A 107 10.36 16.31 -0.45
N GLY A 108 10.84 15.58 -1.44
CA GLY A 108 11.56 16.10 -2.60
C GLY A 108 10.57 16.63 -3.64
N HIS A 109 11.05 17.46 -4.53
CA HIS A 109 10.31 18.15 -5.56
C HIS A 109 9.37 17.22 -6.36
N GLY A 110 8.07 17.23 -6.02
CA GLY A 110 7.04 16.51 -6.77
C GLY A 110 6.88 15.01 -6.48
N ILE A 111 7.61 14.46 -5.51
CA ILE A 111 7.45 13.07 -5.06
C ILE A 111 6.32 12.99 -4.05
N ARG A 112 5.43 12.01 -4.21
CA ARG A 112 4.37 11.71 -3.24
C ARG A 112 4.18 10.21 -3.12
N LEU A 113 3.98 9.76 -1.90
CA LEU A 113 3.46 8.44 -1.58
C LEU A 113 2.10 8.61 -0.92
N ILE A 114 1.09 8.00 -1.46
CA ILE A 114 -0.28 8.08 -0.95
C ILE A 114 -0.72 6.67 -0.57
N LEU A 115 -1.09 6.51 0.70
CA LEU A 115 -1.59 5.26 1.25
C LEU A 115 -3.08 5.39 1.55
N TYR A 116 -3.86 4.42 1.14
CA TYR A 116 -5.26 4.30 1.52
C TYR A 116 -5.60 2.82 1.71
N ALA A 117 -5.67 2.38 2.95
CA ALA A 117 -5.75 0.97 3.32
C ALA A 117 -4.63 0.17 2.64
N ASP A 118 -4.96 -0.81 1.81
CA ASP A 118 -4.04 -1.65 1.04
C ASP A 118 -3.63 -1.07 -0.32
N ASP A 119 -4.25 0.03 -0.75
CA ASP A 119 -3.91 0.72 -1.99
C ASP A 119 -2.75 1.71 -1.77
N ILE A 120 -1.63 1.47 -2.43
CA ILE A 120 -0.45 2.34 -2.40
C ILE A 120 -0.31 3.00 -3.77
N LEU A 121 -0.18 4.33 -3.80
CA LEU A 121 0.11 5.08 -5.02
C LEU A 121 1.40 5.87 -4.86
N ILE A 122 2.38 5.55 -5.70
CA ILE A 122 3.62 6.32 -5.82
C ILE A 122 3.49 7.29 -6.98
N ILE A 123 3.87 8.55 -6.75
CA ILE A 123 3.89 9.62 -7.76
C ILE A 123 5.30 10.18 -7.82
N ALA A 124 5.88 10.24 -9.02
CA ALA A 124 7.24 10.72 -9.22
C ALA A 124 7.41 11.49 -10.53
N PRO A 125 8.28 12.52 -10.57
CA PRO A 125 8.53 13.31 -11.77
C PRO A 125 9.32 12.55 -12.84
N SER A 126 10.04 11.50 -12.47
CA SER A 126 10.85 10.69 -13.40
C SER A 126 10.70 9.20 -13.14
N VAL A 127 10.98 8.40 -14.19
CA VAL A 127 10.97 6.93 -14.12
C VAL A 127 12.03 6.42 -13.13
N CYS A 128 13.21 7.06 -13.08
CA CYS A 128 14.28 6.69 -12.14
C CYS A 128 13.85 6.90 -10.68
N GLU A 129 13.18 8.02 -10.39
CA GLU A 129 12.64 8.28 -9.05
C GLU A 129 11.50 7.32 -8.70
N LEU A 130 10.64 7.00 -9.66
CA LEU A 130 9.59 6.01 -9.47
C LEU A 130 10.19 4.65 -9.11
N GLN A 131 11.21 4.19 -9.82
CA GLN A 131 11.93 2.95 -9.53
C GLN A 131 12.61 2.98 -8.16
N ARG A 132 13.26 4.09 -7.81
CA ARG A 132 13.91 4.27 -6.51
C ARG A 132 12.90 4.16 -5.37
N LEU A 133 11.74 4.81 -5.50
CA LEU A 133 10.68 4.77 -4.51
C LEU A 133 10.05 3.39 -4.39
N LEU A 134 9.81 2.71 -5.49
CA LEU A 134 9.34 1.33 -5.46
C LEU A 134 10.30 0.44 -4.68
N SER A 135 11.60 0.55 -4.93
CA SER A 135 12.61 -0.27 -4.23
C SER A 135 12.68 0.03 -2.72
N ILE A 136 12.41 1.27 -2.30
CA ILE A 136 12.30 1.62 -0.88
C ILE A 136 11.03 1.00 -0.29
N CYS A 137 9.88 1.15 -0.97
CA CYS A 137 8.63 0.54 -0.53
C CYS A 137 8.74 -0.98 -0.41
N GLU A 138 9.40 -1.65 -1.35
CA GLU A 138 9.58 -3.11 -1.31
C GLU A 138 10.38 -3.55 -0.08
N LYS A 139 11.45 -2.85 0.29
CA LYS A 139 12.25 -3.17 1.48
C LYS A 139 11.43 -3.06 2.77
N GLU A 140 10.62 -2.00 2.89
CA GLU A 140 9.74 -1.82 4.05
C GLU A 140 8.62 -2.88 4.08
N LEU A 141 8.04 -3.19 2.93
CA LEU A 141 7.02 -4.23 2.81
C LEU A 141 7.58 -5.62 3.14
N GLU A 142 8.82 -5.92 2.71
CA GLU A 142 9.51 -7.16 3.05
C GLU A 142 9.73 -7.30 4.57
N TRP A 143 10.13 -6.23 5.25
CA TRP A 143 10.24 -6.21 6.71
C TRP A 143 8.89 -6.45 7.42
N LEU A 144 7.79 -6.06 6.76
CA LEU A 144 6.41 -6.26 7.23
C LEU A 144 5.80 -7.60 6.81
N ASP A 145 6.55 -8.50 6.19
CA ASP A 145 6.04 -9.76 5.60
C ASP A 145 4.92 -9.52 4.56
N MET A 146 4.94 -8.36 3.87
CA MET A 146 3.96 -8.00 2.86
C MET A 146 4.51 -8.22 1.46
N LEU A 147 3.65 -8.71 0.55
CA LEU A 147 4.02 -8.97 -0.83
C LEU A 147 3.22 -8.09 -1.79
N ILE A 148 3.93 -7.51 -2.77
CA ILE A 148 3.30 -6.81 -3.89
C ILE A 148 2.64 -7.82 -4.82
N ASN A 149 1.40 -7.55 -5.17
CA ASN A 149 0.68 -8.30 -6.20
C ASN A 149 1.02 -7.72 -7.58
N VAL A 150 2.08 -8.21 -8.19
CA VAL A 150 2.58 -7.73 -9.49
C VAL A 150 1.51 -7.80 -10.60
N LYS A 151 0.58 -8.76 -10.53
CA LYS A 151 -0.49 -8.92 -11.54
C LYS A 151 -1.54 -7.81 -11.50
N LYS A 152 -1.71 -7.18 -10.34
CA LYS A 152 -2.67 -6.08 -10.14
C LYS A 152 -2.00 -4.71 -10.02
N SER A 153 -0.67 -4.68 -9.86
CA SER A 153 0.12 -3.46 -9.80
C SER A 153 0.51 -3.02 -11.20
N CYS A 154 0.44 -1.73 -11.47
CA CYS A 154 0.79 -1.19 -12.78
C CYS A 154 1.26 0.25 -12.69
N CYS A 155 1.89 0.72 -13.76
CA CYS A 155 2.39 2.09 -13.88
C CYS A 155 1.65 2.84 -14.99
N ILE A 156 1.45 4.13 -14.82
CA ILE A 156 0.87 5.02 -15.82
C ILE A 156 1.68 6.31 -15.90
N ARG A 157 1.73 6.89 -17.08
CA ARG A 157 2.36 8.17 -17.34
C ARG A 157 1.32 9.16 -17.83
N VAL A 158 1.28 10.35 -17.22
CA VAL A 158 0.31 11.40 -17.54
C VAL A 158 1.03 12.69 -17.87
N GLY A 159 0.62 13.36 -18.97
CA GLY A 159 1.16 14.64 -19.41
C GLY A 159 1.79 14.60 -20.81
N PRO A 160 2.41 15.68 -21.27
CA PRO A 160 2.79 15.90 -22.68
C PRO A 160 3.72 14.85 -23.31
N ARG A 161 4.42 14.05 -22.50
CA ARG A 161 5.33 12.98 -22.96
C ARG A 161 4.83 11.60 -22.57
N CYS A 162 3.53 11.44 -22.45
CA CYS A 162 2.92 10.17 -22.05
C CYS A 162 3.25 9.02 -23.02
N ASP A 163 3.32 9.27 -24.33
CA ASP A 163 3.60 8.27 -25.37
C ASP A 163 5.09 7.91 -25.52
N ALA A 164 5.98 8.62 -24.84
CA ALA A 164 7.41 8.34 -24.97
C ALA A 164 7.77 6.99 -24.34
N VAL A 165 8.51 6.17 -25.08
CA VAL A 165 9.05 4.90 -24.58
C VAL A 165 9.90 5.14 -23.34
N CYS A 166 9.63 4.40 -22.28
CA CYS A 166 10.36 4.51 -21.02
C CYS A 166 10.89 3.15 -20.55
N ALA A 167 11.86 3.21 -19.62
CA ALA A 167 12.40 2.01 -19.00
C ALA A 167 11.31 1.25 -18.23
N ASN A 168 11.46 -0.06 -18.15
CA ASN A 168 10.60 -0.88 -17.32
C ASN A 168 10.80 -0.55 -15.85
N ILE A 169 9.72 -0.59 -15.09
CA ILE A 169 9.75 -0.56 -13.63
C ILE A 169 9.79 -2.02 -13.16
N THR A 170 10.82 -2.36 -12.42
CA THR A 170 11.11 -3.76 -12.05
C THR A 170 11.06 -3.91 -10.52
N THR A 171 10.38 -4.92 -10.05
CA THR A 171 10.33 -5.31 -8.64
C THR A 171 11.64 -5.97 -8.20
N SER A 172 11.88 -6.07 -6.90
CA SER A 172 13.04 -6.77 -6.30
C SER A 172 13.11 -8.24 -6.72
N SER A 173 11.95 -8.86 -7.03
CA SER A 173 11.88 -10.22 -7.56
C SER A 173 12.22 -10.34 -9.06
N GLY A 174 12.58 -9.25 -9.73
CA GLY A 174 12.92 -9.21 -11.16
C GLY A 174 11.71 -9.19 -12.10
N LEU A 175 10.51 -9.02 -11.59
CA LEU A 175 9.29 -8.94 -12.39
C LEU A 175 9.00 -7.48 -12.77
N ASN A 176 8.61 -7.27 -14.03
CA ASN A 176 8.27 -5.94 -14.53
C ASN A 176 6.81 -5.59 -14.22
N LEU A 177 6.58 -4.36 -13.74
CA LEU A 177 5.26 -3.78 -13.66
C LEU A 177 4.87 -3.21 -15.03
N PRO A 178 3.67 -3.55 -15.56
CA PRO A 178 3.25 -3.06 -16.87
C PRO A 178 2.97 -1.57 -16.86
N TRP A 179 3.34 -0.88 -17.95
CA TRP A 179 2.85 0.45 -18.25
C TRP A 179 1.47 0.32 -18.91
N VAL A 180 0.49 1.05 -18.39
CA VAL A 180 -0.90 1.01 -18.84
C VAL A 180 -1.38 2.40 -19.24
N ASN A 181 -2.42 2.47 -20.09
CA ASN A 181 -3.04 3.73 -20.50
C ASN A 181 -4.15 4.17 -19.53
N GLU A 182 -4.57 3.29 -18.64
CA GLU A 182 -5.61 3.52 -17.65
C GLU A 182 -5.25 2.82 -16.33
N LEU A 183 -5.29 3.57 -15.23
CA LEU A 183 -5.07 3.07 -13.88
C LEU A 183 -6.32 3.33 -13.04
N ARG A 184 -6.89 2.29 -12.47
CA ARG A 184 -7.97 2.43 -11.48
C ARG A 184 -7.39 2.60 -10.09
N TYR A 185 -7.75 3.69 -9.42
CA TYR A 185 -7.33 3.98 -8.04
C TYR A 185 -8.51 4.55 -7.24
N LEU A 186 -8.84 3.95 -6.10
CA LEU A 186 -9.96 4.35 -5.21
C LEU A 186 -11.30 4.54 -5.97
N GLY A 187 -11.57 3.65 -6.92
CA GLY A 187 -12.83 3.67 -7.68
C GLY A 187 -12.90 4.65 -8.84
N ILE A 188 -11.84 5.42 -9.09
CA ILE A 188 -11.71 6.30 -10.24
C ILE A 188 -10.69 5.77 -11.24
N TYR A 189 -10.78 6.27 -12.46
CA TYR A 189 -9.84 5.96 -13.54
C TYR A 189 -8.95 7.17 -13.80
N ILE A 190 -7.64 6.97 -13.70
CA ILE A 190 -6.62 7.90 -14.16
C ILE A 190 -6.26 7.44 -15.56
N VAL A 191 -6.44 8.29 -16.55
CA VAL A 191 -6.16 7.97 -17.94
C VAL A 191 -4.97 8.77 -18.46
N GLN A 192 -4.29 8.20 -19.42
CA GLN A 192 -3.22 8.86 -20.16
C GLN A 192 -3.83 9.99 -21.01
N LEU A 193 -3.36 11.21 -20.81
CA LEU A 193 -3.80 12.43 -21.52
C LEU A 193 -2.62 13.04 -22.26
#